data_b60cf84953057bc1bc418666145e6ee5
#
_entry.id   b60cf84953057bc1bc418666145e6ee5
#
_cell.length_a   1.000
_cell.length_b   1.000
_cell.length_c   1.000
_cell.angle_alpha   90.00
_cell.angle_beta   90.00
_cell.angle_gamma   90.00
#
_symmetry.space_group_name_H-M   'P 1'
#
loop_
_entity.id
_entity.type
_entity.pdbx_description
1 polymer ?
#
loop_
_entity_poly.entity_id
_entity_poly.type
_entity_poly.pdbx_seq_one_letter_code
_entity_poly.pdbx_strand_id
1 'polypeptide(L)'
;VSAYFSMNGSSFLSDELNSLNVDFNIINSMMDNEQHFSKELKDVFYKSKTIQDNLGRVIWNGNIAQSKLNSVNREFSKSLLNEIGVTGNKANSSLSNLNQTIISSILKDSQFLSSLAIDIMDRNLYERANDCRWWALTSYFREAFDDYNSFPDKKEEITSVLHYINGLYTVYTNILVFDKNAKVIAVSNKNYEYLIGKILTQEWVEKTLRLSDTSKYSVSKFEKSALYNNESTYIYSSAIRSFNDEKKITGGIAVIFDSTPQFNSMLDECLPKDTDGNKISGVFAIFANKDKQIISSTNSSFEVDSYLNLEDKFFTLKNAQQSSQIIEMDNNYYAVGVKCSNGYREYKSRVDDYKNDVLCFV
;
A
#
# COMPACT_ATOMS: atom_id res chain seq x y z
N VAL A 1 -10.36 25.59 -4.38
CA VAL A 1 -8.97 25.91 -4.04
C VAL A 1 -8.28 26.25 -5.35
N SER A 2 -8.15 27.57 -5.64
CA SER A 2 -7.54 28.07 -6.87
C SER A 2 -6.04 27.85 -6.84
N ALA A 3 -5.55 27.06 -7.76
CA ALA A 3 -4.12 26.86 -7.97
C ALA A 3 -3.50 28.14 -8.56
N TYR A 4 -2.50 28.66 -7.89
CA TYR A 4 -1.58 29.64 -8.45
C TYR A 4 -0.68 28.92 -9.47
N PHE A 5 -0.96 29.08 -10.75
CA PHE A 5 0.00 28.78 -11.81
C PHE A 5 0.81 30.04 -12.10
N SER A 6 2.03 30.12 -11.58
CA SER A 6 2.98 31.12 -12.05
C SER A 6 3.64 30.65 -13.34
N MET A 7 3.89 31.60 -14.27
CA MET A 7 4.44 31.32 -15.60
C MET A 7 5.91 30.83 -15.63
N ASN A 8 6.47 30.41 -14.52
CA ASN A 8 7.81 29.79 -14.40
C ASN A 8 7.76 28.25 -14.33
N GLY A 9 6.62 27.63 -14.68
CA GLY A 9 6.41 26.20 -14.49
C GLY A 9 7.18 25.24 -15.41
N SER A 10 7.83 25.72 -16.46
CA SER A 10 8.49 24.83 -17.42
C SER A 10 9.81 24.24 -16.91
N SER A 11 10.56 24.94 -16.09
CA SER A 11 11.81 24.42 -15.50
C SER A 11 11.54 23.47 -14.32
N PHE A 12 10.54 23.77 -13.51
CA PHE A 12 10.19 22.95 -12.34
C PHE A 12 9.61 21.57 -12.76
N LEU A 13 8.76 21.54 -13.80
CA LEU A 13 8.24 20.30 -14.37
C LEU A 13 9.33 19.47 -15.06
N SER A 14 10.31 20.09 -15.72
CA SER A 14 11.41 19.35 -16.35
C SER A 14 12.34 18.69 -15.33
N ASP A 15 12.57 19.32 -14.20
CA ASP A 15 13.43 18.77 -13.13
C ASP A 15 12.72 17.63 -12.36
N GLU A 16 11.43 17.74 -12.09
CA GLU A 16 10.64 16.63 -11.51
C GLU A 16 10.53 15.44 -12.47
N LEU A 17 10.36 15.67 -13.77
CA LEU A 17 10.24 14.61 -14.77
C LEU A 17 11.59 13.96 -15.10
N ASN A 18 12.68 14.70 -15.08
CA ASN A 18 14.04 14.14 -15.14
C ASN A 18 14.37 13.28 -13.92
N SER A 19 13.79 13.61 -12.76
CA SER A 19 13.92 12.79 -11.54
C SER A 19 13.10 11.48 -11.61
N LEU A 20 12.05 11.43 -12.44
CA LEU A 20 11.19 10.25 -12.62
C LEU A 20 11.75 9.25 -13.65
N ASN A 21 12.84 9.59 -14.35
CA ASN A 21 13.50 8.72 -15.33
C ASN A 21 12.54 8.11 -16.38
N VAL A 22 11.59 8.92 -16.85
CA VAL A 22 10.53 8.48 -17.77
C VAL A 22 11.09 8.47 -19.21
N ASP A 23 11.32 7.29 -19.78
CA ASP A 23 11.73 7.14 -21.17
C ASP A 23 10.57 7.51 -22.10
N PHE A 24 10.86 8.32 -23.12
CA PHE A 24 9.89 8.75 -24.15
C PHE A 24 9.29 7.58 -24.95
N ASN A 25 10.01 6.47 -25.08
CA ASN A 25 9.50 5.27 -25.75
C ASN A 25 8.43 4.57 -24.91
N ILE A 26 8.54 4.61 -23.59
CA ILE A 26 7.54 4.10 -22.65
C ILE A 26 6.25 4.93 -22.76
N ILE A 27 6.38 6.25 -22.85
CA ILE A 27 5.22 7.16 -23.01
C ILE A 27 4.46 6.82 -24.29
N ASN A 28 5.16 6.63 -25.40
CA ASN A 28 4.54 6.31 -26.68
C ASN A 28 3.81 4.95 -26.64
N SER A 29 4.39 3.94 -26.00
CA SER A 29 3.75 2.62 -25.87
C SER A 29 2.55 2.64 -24.93
N MET A 30 2.58 3.45 -23.87
CA MET A 30 1.41 3.65 -22.98
C MET A 30 0.25 4.33 -23.72
N MET A 31 0.53 5.22 -24.65
CA MET A 31 -0.50 5.89 -25.45
C MET A 31 -1.19 4.98 -26.45
N ASP A 32 -0.52 3.92 -26.90
CA ASP A 32 -1.13 2.90 -27.74
C ASP A 32 -2.09 1.98 -26.95
N ASN A 33 -2.01 1.99 -25.62
CA ASN A 33 -2.87 1.19 -24.75
C ASN A 33 -4.21 1.92 -24.50
N GLU A 34 -5.31 1.38 -25.06
CA GLU A 34 -6.64 2.02 -25.08
C GLU A 34 -7.30 2.23 -23.72
N GLN A 35 -6.80 1.61 -22.65
CA GLN A 35 -7.46 1.60 -21.34
C GLN A 35 -7.15 2.83 -20.48
N HIS A 36 -6.03 3.53 -20.71
CA HIS A 36 -5.56 4.59 -19.81
C HIS A 36 -5.70 6.01 -20.34
N PHE A 37 -6.06 6.19 -21.60
CA PHE A 37 -6.26 7.51 -22.19
C PHE A 37 -7.67 7.64 -22.75
N SER A 38 -8.34 8.76 -22.46
CA SER A 38 -9.65 9.00 -23.04
C SER A 38 -9.56 9.01 -24.57
N LYS A 39 -10.64 8.59 -25.23
CA LYS A 39 -10.72 8.54 -26.66
C LYS A 39 -10.38 9.91 -27.31
N GLU A 40 -10.82 10.99 -26.66
CA GLU A 40 -10.57 12.37 -27.09
C GLU A 40 -9.07 12.70 -27.04
N LEU A 41 -8.39 12.24 -25.99
CA LEU A 41 -6.95 12.50 -25.81
C LEU A 41 -6.11 11.76 -26.84
N LYS A 42 -6.47 10.50 -27.14
CA LYS A 42 -5.87 9.72 -28.23
C LYS A 42 -6.10 10.37 -29.58
N ASP A 43 -7.31 10.78 -29.86
CA ASP A 43 -7.64 11.49 -31.11
C ASP A 43 -6.81 12.76 -31.29
N VAL A 44 -6.63 13.55 -30.24
CA VAL A 44 -5.77 14.74 -30.25
C VAL A 44 -4.33 14.37 -30.54
N PHE A 45 -3.80 13.32 -29.91
CA PHE A 45 -2.43 12.85 -30.13
C PHE A 45 -2.19 12.38 -31.56
N TYR A 46 -3.04 11.49 -32.10
CA TYR A 46 -2.89 10.99 -33.46
C TYR A 46 -3.08 12.09 -34.52
N LYS A 47 -4.04 12.99 -34.32
CA LYS A 47 -4.22 14.18 -35.22
C LYS A 47 -2.99 15.06 -35.19
N SER A 48 -2.42 15.30 -34.01
CA SER A 48 -1.22 16.11 -33.88
C SER A 48 -0.01 15.47 -34.56
N LYS A 49 0.22 14.16 -34.36
CA LYS A 49 1.28 13.42 -35.06
C LYS A 49 1.12 13.51 -36.55
N THR A 50 -0.10 13.36 -37.09
CA THR A 50 -0.41 13.50 -38.50
C THR A 50 -0.13 14.91 -39.01
N ILE A 51 -0.50 15.94 -38.25
CA ILE A 51 -0.24 17.35 -38.60
C ILE A 51 1.28 17.60 -38.65
N GLN A 52 2.03 17.07 -37.71
CA GLN A 52 3.49 17.18 -37.64
C GLN A 52 4.17 16.54 -38.85
N ASP A 53 3.79 15.33 -39.22
CA ASP A 53 4.31 14.63 -40.38
C ASP A 53 4.01 15.41 -41.67
N ASN A 54 2.81 15.97 -41.78
CA ASN A 54 2.41 16.82 -42.91
C ASN A 54 3.20 18.14 -42.95
N LEU A 55 3.40 18.79 -41.79
CA LEU A 55 4.24 20.00 -41.72
C LEU A 55 5.69 19.69 -42.11
N GLY A 56 6.25 18.58 -41.67
CA GLY A 56 7.58 18.14 -42.10
C GLY A 56 7.68 17.98 -43.61
N ARG A 57 6.67 17.35 -44.26
CA ARG A 57 6.59 17.21 -45.72
C ARG A 57 6.46 18.56 -46.45
N VAL A 58 5.65 19.45 -45.90
CA VAL A 58 5.49 20.81 -46.46
C VAL A 58 6.80 21.60 -46.42
N ILE A 59 7.50 21.55 -45.27
CA ILE A 59 8.79 22.21 -45.09
C ILE A 59 9.83 21.63 -46.06
N TRP A 60 9.90 20.30 -46.18
CA TRP A 60 10.84 19.61 -47.06
C TRP A 60 10.59 19.94 -48.54
N ASN A 61 9.33 19.84 -49.00
CA ASN A 61 8.92 20.19 -50.32
C ASN A 61 9.14 21.68 -50.62
N GLY A 62 8.84 22.55 -49.64
CA GLY A 62 9.08 23.99 -49.76
C GLY A 62 10.56 24.33 -49.91
N ASN A 63 11.46 23.65 -49.17
CA ASN A 63 12.90 23.82 -49.32
C ASN A 63 13.41 23.41 -50.71
N ILE A 64 12.87 22.31 -51.27
CA ILE A 64 13.19 21.90 -52.68
C ILE A 64 12.69 22.93 -53.67
N ALA A 65 11.44 23.40 -53.53
CA ALA A 65 10.88 24.38 -54.43
C ALA A 65 11.62 25.75 -54.39
N GLN A 66 12.06 26.14 -53.17
CA GLN A 66 12.85 27.36 -52.94
C GLN A 66 14.15 27.40 -53.72
N SER A 67 14.78 26.25 -53.96
CA SER A 67 16.03 26.18 -54.74
C SER A 67 15.85 26.67 -56.19
N LYS A 68 14.63 26.70 -56.68
CA LYS A 68 14.27 27.12 -58.06
C LYS A 68 13.78 28.58 -58.15
N LEU A 69 13.71 29.31 -57.04
CA LEU A 69 13.22 30.69 -57.01
C LEU A 69 14.35 31.71 -57.21
N ASN A 70 13.99 32.93 -57.68
CA ASN A 70 14.90 34.08 -57.69
C ASN A 70 15.25 34.53 -56.25
N SER A 71 16.27 35.41 -56.11
CA SER A 71 16.84 35.73 -54.78
C SER A 71 15.84 36.35 -53.80
N VAL A 72 14.98 37.23 -54.22
CA VAL A 72 14.01 37.94 -53.35
C VAL A 72 12.92 36.99 -52.87
N ASN A 73 12.33 36.23 -53.78
CA ASN A 73 11.30 35.24 -53.42
C ASN A 73 11.86 34.09 -52.59
N ARG A 74 13.17 33.81 -52.72
CA ARG A 74 13.84 32.80 -51.93
C ARG A 74 13.97 33.21 -50.45
N GLU A 75 14.31 34.44 -50.14
CA GLU A 75 14.39 34.94 -48.78
C GLU A 75 13.02 34.93 -48.08
N PHE A 76 11.98 35.41 -48.79
CA PHE A 76 10.63 35.39 -48.24
C PHE A 76 10.15 33.94 -47.96
N SER A 77 10.33 33.03 -48.92
CA SER A 77 9.99 31.61 -48.73
C SER A 77 10.77 30.96 -47.62
N LYS A 78 12.05 31.28 -47.43
CA LYS A 78 12.90 30.79 -46.36
C LYS A 78 12.39 31.23 -45.00
N SER A 79 12.01 32.51 -44.86
CA SER A 79 11.44 33.05 -43.64
C SER A 79 10.13 32.36 -43.29
N LEU A 80 9.22 32.20 -44.24
CA LEU A 80 7.94 31.54 -44.04
C LEU A 80 8.09 30.07 -43.64
N LEU A 81 8.96 29.31 -44.32
CA LEU A 81 9.22 27.91 -43.99
C LEU A 81 9.85 27.75 -42.61
N ASN A 82 10.72 28.69 -42.22
CA ASN A 82 11.29 28.73 -40.88
C ASN A 82 10.23 29.00 -39.81
N GLU A 83 9.31 29.94 -40.02
CA GLU A 83 8.20 30.21 -39.09
C GLU A 83 7.25 29.02 -38.95
N ILE A 84 6.95 28.33 -40.04
CA ILE A 84 6.16 27.11 -40.05
C ILE A 84 6.89 26.03 -39.20
N GLY A 85 8.20 25.88 -39.40
CA GLY A 85 9.01 24.93 -38.62
C GLY A 85 9.04 25.24 -37.11
N VAL A 86 9.25 26.52 -36.76
CA VAL A 86 9.23 27.00 -35.39
C VAL A 86 7.85 26.78 -34.75
N THR A 87 6.77 27.06 -35.48
CA THR A 87 5.41 26.86 -34.97
C THR A 87 5.09 25.37 -34.77
N GLY A 88 5.51 24.53 -35.72
CA GLY A 88 5.38 23.07 -35.60
C GLY A 88 6.15 22.51 -34.37
N ASN A 89 7.37 22.96 -34.17
CA ASN A 89 8.18 22.55 -33.00
C ASN A 89 7.55 23.02 -31.68
N LYS A 90 6.98 24.24 -31.64
CA LYS A 90 6.26 24.72 -30.44
C LYS A 90 5.01 23.88 -30.15
N ALA A 91 4.24 23.52 -31.17
CA ALA A 91 3.08 22.66 -31.02
C ALA A 91 3.47 21.28 -30.46
N ASN A 92 4.55 20.70 -30.99
CA ASN A 92 5.07 19.43 -30.49
C ASN A 92 5.54 19.49 -29.01
N SER A 93 6.27 20.55 -28.69
CA SER A 93 6.70 20.74 -27.28
C SER A 93 5.51 20.86 -26.35
N SER A 94 4.45 21.58 -26.77
CA SER A 94 3.23 21.70 -25.96
C SER A 94 2.51 20.37 -25.77
N LEU A 95 2.46 19.52 -26.78
CA LEU A 95 1.86 18.18 -26.67
C LEU A 95 2.71 17.24 -25.82
N SER A 96 4.02 17.27 -26.00
CA SER A 96 4.93 16.54 -25.15
C SER A 96 4.75 16.91 -23.68
N ASN A 97 4.68 18.22 -23.39
CA ASN A 97 4.45 18.71 -22.03
C ASN A 97 3.07 18.26 -21.48
N LEU A 98 2.03 18.24 -22.32
CA LEU A 98 0.71 17.74 -21.93
C LEU A 98 0.77 16.25 -21.54
N ASN A 99 1.42 15.42 -22.37
CA ASN A 99 1.59 14.00 -22.10
C ASN A 99 2.37 13.75 -20.79
N GLN A 100 3.47 14.47 -20.60
CA GLN A 100 4.25 14.42 -19.37
C GLN A 100 3.42 14.81 -18.16
N THR A 101 2.58 15.84 -18.28
CA THR A 101 1.68 16.27 -17.21
C THR A 101 0.69 15.17 -16.83
N ILE A 102 0.10 14.49 -17.80
CA ILE A 102 -0.85 13.39 -17.59
C ILE A 102 -0.17 12.23 -16.86
N ILE A 103 1.01 11.80 -17.33
CA ILE A 103 1.75 10.70 -16.71
C ILE A 103 2.17 11.07 -15.29
N SER A 104 2.66 12.29 -15.09
CA SER A 104 2.98 12.77 -13.74
C SER A 104 1.75 12.78 -12.82
N SER A 105 0.57 13.12 -13.34
CA SER A 105 -0.69 13.04 -12.59
C SER A 105 -1.01 11.61 -12.20
N ILE A 106 -0.96 10.67 -13.14
CA ILE A 106 -1.23 9.25 -12.87
C ILE A 106 -0.28 8.69 -11.81
N LEU A 107 1.02 9.01 -11.90
CA LEU A 107 2.02 8.58 -10.92
C LEU A 107 1.75 9.18 -9.53
N LYS A 108 1.37 10.47 -9.46
CA LYS A 108 1.00 11.11 -8.21
C LYS A 108 -0.28 10.52 -7.61
N ASP A 109 -1.25 10.19 -8.44
CA ASP A 109 -2.49 9.54 -8.00
C ASP A 109 -2.21 8.13 -7.44
N SER A 110 -1.42 7.32 -8.14
CA SER A 110 -1.00 6.00 -7.65
C SER A 110 -0.23 6.10 -6.33
N GLN A 111 0.65 7.09 -6.20
CA GLN A 111 1.39 7.35 -4.96
C GLN A 111 0.46 7.81 -3.82
N PHE A 112 -0.53 8.64 -4.11
CA PHE A 112 -1.54 9.07 -3.13
C PHE A 112 -2.38 7.89 -2.65
N LEU A 113 -2.86 7.04 -3.57
CA LEU A 113 -3.65 5.86 -3.23
C LEU A 113 -2.86 4.85 -2.38
N SER A 114 -1.59 4.61 -2.72
CA SER A 114 -0.72 3.76 -1.90
C SER A 114 -0.50 4.34 -0.50
N SER A 115 -0.40 5.67 -0.38
CA SER A 115 -0.29 6.34 0.92
C SER A 115 -1.58 6.20 1.75
N LEU A 116 -2.73 6.37 1.11
CA LEU A 116 -4.04 6.20 1.76
C LEU A 116 -4.23 4.77 2.29
N ALA A 117 -3.90 3.76 1.47
CA ALA A 117 -3.97 2.36 1.87
C ALA A 117 -3.06 2.05 3.08
N ILE A 118 -1.84 2.59 3.07
CA ILE A 118 -0.92 2.46 4.21
C ILE A 118 -1.46 3.14 5.47
N ASP A 119 -2.04 4.32 5.36
CA ASP A 119 -2.59 5.03 6.52
C ASP A 119 -3.74 4.24 7.16
N ILE A 120 -4.63 3.65 6.34
CA ILE A 120 -5.72 2.79 6.82
C ILE A 120 -5.15 1.53 7.48
N MET A 121 -4.20 0.87 6.84
CA MET A 121 -3.58 -0.36 7.34
C MET A 121 -2.81 -0.11 8.63
N ASP A 122 -1.97 0.91 8.70
CA ASP A 122 -1.19 1.27 9.88
C ASP A 122 -2.10 1.55 11.09
N ARG A 123 -3.18 2.30 10.88
CA ARG A 123 -4.17 2.57 11.92
C ARG A 123 -4.81 1.27 12.40
N ASN A 124 -5.23 0.42 11.48
CA ASN A 124 -5.88 -0.84 11.82
C ASN A 124 -4.96 -1.76 12.62
N LEU A 125 -3.73 -1.99 12.16
CA LEU A 125 -2.79 -2.86 12.87
C LEU A 125 -2.32 -2.27 14.21
N TYR A 126 -2.22 -0.94 14.31
CA TYR A 126 -1.93 -0.29 15.58
C TYR A 126 -3.03 -0.51 16.63
N GLU A 127 -4.29 -0.50 16.21
CA GLU A 127 -5.40 -0.84 17.09
C GLU A 127 -5.29 -2.28 17.63
N ARG A 128 -4.83 -3.23 16.81
CA ARG A 128 -4.56 -4.62 17.29
C ARG A 128 -3.53 -4.67 18.41
N ALA A 129 -2.45 -3.92 18.27
CA ALA A 129 -1.44 -3.80 19.33
C ALA A 129 -2.02 -3.16 20.60
N ASN A 130 -2.93 -2.18 20.46
CA ASN A 130 -3.59 -1.57 21.61
C ASN A 130 -4.59 -2.51 22.27
N ASP A 131 -5.41 -3.21 21.49
CA ASP A 131 -6.43 -4.12 22.00
C ASP A 131 -5.81 -5.22 22.89
N CYS A 132 -4.75 -5.90 22.41
CA CYS A 132 -4.11 -6.93 23.22
C CYS A 132 -3.47 -6.36 24.50
N ARG A 133 -2.86 -5.15 24.45
CA ARG A 133 -2.32 -4.47 25.65
C ARG A 133 -3.42 -4.10 26.64
N TRP A 134 -4.50 -3.50 26.12
CA TRP A 134 -5.63 -3.07 26.94
C TRP A 134 -6.29 -4.26 27.65
N TRP A 135 -6.57 -5.32 26.91
CA TRP A 135 -7.22 -6.48 27.51
C TRP A 135 -6.32 -7.24 28.49
N ALA A 136 -5.00 -7.28 28.25
CA ALA A 136 -4.04 -7.83 29.21
C ALA A 136 -4.04 -7.10 30.57
N LEU A 137 -4.46 -5.84 30.62
CA LEU A 137 -4.56 -5.02 31.83
C LEU A 137 -5.87 -5.22 32.60
N THR A 138 -6.85 -5.92 32.02
CA THR A 138 -8.14 -6.15 32.65
C THR A 138 -7.95 -6.83 34.01
N SER A 139 -8.44 -6.23 35.10
CA SER A 139 -8.28 -6.73 36.44
C SER A 139 -8.79 -8.17 36.58
N TYR A 140 -9.89 -8.47 35.94
CA TYR A 140 -10.51 -9.79 35.90
C TYR A 140 -9.53 -10.89 35.44
N PHE A 141 -8.81 -10.67 34.32
CA PHE A 141 -7.81 -11.66 33.88
C PHE A 141 -6.61 -11.72 34.84
N ARG A 142 -6.15 -10.57 35.31
CA ARG A 142 -4.99 -10.48 36.22
C ARG A 142 -5.25 -11.23 37.53
N GLU A 143 -6.41 -11.03 38.15
CA GLU A 143 -6.82 -11.70 39.39
C GLU A 143 -7.05 -13.20 39.15
N ALA A 144 -7.70 -13.59 38.05
CA ALA A 144 -7.94 -14.98 37.74
C ALA A 144 -6.64 -15.77 37.53
N PHE A 145 -5.61 -15.16 36.97
CA PHE A 145 -4.32 -15.81 36.75
C PHE A 145 -3.41 -15.82 38.02
N ASP A 146 -3.69 -14.98 39.01
CA ASP A 146 -2.97 -15.01 40.29
C ASP A 146 -3.37 -16.19 41.18
N ASP A 147 -4.63 -16.56 41.14
CA ASP A 147 -5.15 -17.68 41.95
C ASP A 147 -5.38 -18.92 41.07
N TYR A 148 -4.29 -19.61 40.77
CA TYR A 148 -4.32 -20.80 39.91
C TYR A 148 -5.15 -21.95 40.51
N ASN A 149 -5.36 -21.98 41.85
CA ASN A 149 -6.16 -23.02 42.51
C ASN A 149 -7.68 -22.79 42.34
N SER A 150 -8.13 -21.54 42.16
CA SER A 150 -9.53 -21.19 41.86
C SER A 150 -9.81 -21.14 40.36
N PHE A 151 -8.82 -21.43 39.51
CA PHE A 151 -8.86 -21.30 38.06
C PHE A 151 -9.91 -22.18 37.36
N PRO A 152 -10.17 -23.45 37.81
CA PRO A 152 -11.21 -24.28 37.19
C PRO A 152 -12.59 -23.61 37.17
N ASP A 153 -12.95 -22.93 38.26
CA ASP A 153 -14.25 -22.26 38.42
C ASP A 153 -14.35 -20.98 37.58
N LYS A 154 -13.22 -20.29 37.36
CA LYS A 154 -13.15 -19.03 36.59
C LYS A 154 -13.02 -19.23 35.05
N LYS A 155 -12.75 -20.45 34.60
CA LYS A 155 -12.53 -20.74 33.17
C LYS A 155 -13.75 -20.43 32.31
N GLU A 156 -14.94 -20.79 32.76
CA GLU A 156 -16.19 -20.55 32.02
C GLU A 156 -16.48 -19.07 31.95
N GLU A 157 -16.23 -18.31 33.01
CA GLU A 157 -16.39 -16.86 33.04
C GLU A 157 -15.40 -16.18 32.10
N ILE A 158 -14.11 -16.59 32.12
CA ILE A 158 -13.10 -16.08 31.18
C ILE A 158 -13.53 -16.32 29.74
N THR A 159 -13.98 -17.53 29.42
CA THR A 159 -14.47 -17.89 28.09
C THR A 159 -15.64 -16.99 27.67
N SER A 160 -16.58 -16.75 28.58
CA SER A 160 -17.73 -15.87 28.34
C SER A 160 -17.32 -14.43 28.05
N VAL A 161 -16.36 -13.90 28.80
CA VAL A 161 -15.82 -12.55 28.60
C VAL A 161 -15.10 -12.46 27.24
N LEU A 162 -14.26 -13.43 26.91
CA LEU A 162 -13.57 -13.47 25.61
C LEU A 162 -14.57 -13.58 24.46
N HIS A 163 -15.60 -14.40 24.60
CA HIS A 163 -16.66 -14.54 23.60
C HIS A 163 -17.41 -13.23 23.40
N TYR A 164 -17.76 -12.54 24.49
CA TYR A 164 -18.42 -11.24 24.44
C TYR A 164 -17.54 -10.21 23.73
N ILE A 165 -16.26 -10.11 24.09
CA ILE A 165 -15.32 -9.19 23.43
C ILE A 165 -15.24 -9.51 21.92
N ASN A 166 -15.04 -10.78 21.55
CA ASN A 166 -14.93 -11.16 20.15
C ASN A 166 -16.22 -10.91 19.36
N GLY A 167 -17.37 -11.00 19.99
CA GLY A 167 -18.66 -10.65 19.39
C GLY A 167 -18.82 -9.16 19.08
N LEU A 168 -18.08 -8.29 19.77
CA LEU A 168 -18.07 -6.84 19.52
C LEU A 168 -17.06 -6.45 18.44
N TYR A 169 -16.03 -7.25 18.20
CA TYR A 169 -14.92 -6.98 17.30
C TYR A 169 -14.88 -8.00 16.16
N THR A 170 -15.39 -7.60 15.00
CA THR A 170 -15.48 -8.47 13.81
C THR A 170 -14.15 -8.73 13.12
N VAL A 171 -13.08 -8.15 13.63
CA VAL A 171 -11.71 -8.20 13.04
C VAL A 171 -10.86 -9.35 13.58
N TYR A 172 -11.37 -10.14 14.52
CA TYR A 172 -10.67 -11.28 15.11
C TYR A 172 -11.40 -12.58 14.85
N THR A 173 -10.70 -13.56 14.32
CA THR A 173 -11.24 -14.93 14.24
C THR A 173 -11.29 -15.58 15.60
N ASN A 174 -10.35 -15.26 16.47
CA ASN A 174 -10.27 -15.83 17.82
C ASN A 174 -9.44 -14.92 18.73
N ILE A 175 -9.79 -14.90 20.01
CA ILE A 175 -9.00 -14.33 21.10
C ILE A 175 -8.73 -15.46 22.07
N LEU A 176 -7.49 -15.65 22.48
CA LEU A 176 -7.11 -16.70 23.41
C LEU A 176 -6.26 -16.17 24.56
N VAL A 177 -6.36 -16.84 25.71
CA VAL A 177 -5.49 -16.61 26.84
C VAL A 177 -4.74 -17.90 27.20
N PHE A 178 -3.48 -17.76 27.60
CA PHE A 178 -2.60 -18.86 27.97
C PHE A 178 -1.82 -18.55 29.27
N ASP A 179 -1.45 -19.56 29.99
CA ASP A 179 -0.73 -19.43 31.25
C ASP A 179 0.78 -19.20 31.05
N LYS A 180 1.52 -19.02 32.15
CA LYS A 180 2.98 -18.83 32.11
C LYS A 180 3.76 -20.01 31.50
N ASN A 181 3.15 -21.18 31.35
CA ASN A 181 3.71 -22.36 30.71
C ASN A 181 3.26 -22.46 29.23
N ALA A 182 2.71 -21.39 28.68
CA ALA A 182 2.16 -21.34 27.33
C ALA A 182 0.97 -22.28 27.06
N LYS A 183 0.31 -22.80 28.13
CA LYS A 183 -0.85 -23.67 28.01
C LYS A 183 -2.11 -22.81 27.77
N VAL A 184 -2.85 -23.09 26.71
CA VAL A 184 -4.10 -22.41 26.39
C VAL A 184 -5.15 -22.72 27.46
N ILE A 185 -5.73 -21.67 28.02
CA ILE A 185 -6.71 -21.75 29.11
C ILE A 185 -8.14 -21.58 28.60
N ALA A 186 -8.35 -20.58 27.77
CA ALA A 186 -9.65 -20.26 27.17
C ALA A 186 -9.48 -19.65 25.77
N VAL A 187 -10.53 -19.76 24.97
CA VAL A 187 -10.65 -19.21 23.62
C VAL A 187 -12.00 -18.54 23.47
N SER A 188 -12.08 -17.50 22.64
CA SER A 188 -13.34 -16.79 22.39
C SER A 188 -14.25 -17.50 21.39
N ASN A 189 -13.68 -18.23 20.45
CA ASN A 189 -14.41 -18.88 19.36
C ASN A 189 -14.53 -20.39 19.64
N LYS A 190 -15.77 -20.89 19.73
CA LYS A 190 -16.08 -22.30 20.02
C LYS A 190 -15.42 -23.28 19.04
N ASN A 191 -15.25 -22.91 17.79
CA ASN A 191 -14.59 -23.76 16.80
C ASN A 191 -13.12 -24.06 17.14
N TYR A 192 -12.52 -23.30 18.06
CA TYR A 192 -11.13 -23.44 18.52
C TYR A 192 -11.01 -24.01 19.93
N GLU A 193 -12.09 -24.49 20.55
CA GLU A 193 -12.04 -25.11 21.89
C GLU A 193 -11.09 -26.30 21.98
N TYR A 194 -10.80 -26.95 20.86
CA TYR A 194 -9.80 -28.03 20.77
C TYR A 194 -8.37 -27.59 21.11
N LEU A 195 -8.11 -26.29 21.17
CA LEU A 195 -6.83 -25.70 21.58
C LEU A 195 -6.69 -25.68 23.10
N ILE A 196 -7.78 -25.71 23.87
CA ILE A 196 -7.75 -25.61 25.32
C ILE A 196 -6.94 -26.78 25.91
N GLY A 197 -5.98 -26.44 26.75
CA GLY A 197 -5.06 -27.40 27.34
C GLY A 197 -3.82 -27.71 26.50
N LYS A 198 -3.75 -27.29 25.23
CA LYS A 198 -2.54 -27.44 24.41
C LYS A 198 -1.50 -26.40 24.78
N ILE A 199 -0.24 -26.75 24.61
CA ILE A 199 0.90 -25.86 24.81
C ILE A 199 1.23 -25.21 23.47
N LEU A 200 1.31 -23.89 23.46
CA LEU A 200 1.74 -23.10 22.29
C LEU A 200 3.27 -23.09 22.25
N THR A 201 3.83 -23.32 21.07
CA THR A 201 5.28 -23.42 20.84
C THR A 201 5.86 -22.36 19.91
N GLN A 202 5.01 -21.44 19.46
CA GLN A 202 5.39 -20.40 18.50
C GLN A 202 6.28 -19.34 19.16
N GLU A 203 7.20 -18.76 18.38
CA GLU A 203 8.17 -17.76 18.83
C GLU A 203 7.51 -16.53 19.50
N TRP A 204 6.37 -16.08 18.97
CA TRP A 204 5.66 -14.93 19.54
C TRP A 204 5.16 -15.18 20.96
N VAL A 205 4.85 -16.43 21.35
CA VAL A 205 4.44 -16.81 22.72
C VAL A 205 5.60 -16.61 23.69
N GLU A 206 6.79 -17.08 23.33
CA GLU A 206 7.98 -16.91 24.14
C GLU A 206 8.33 -15.42 24.30
N LYS A 207 8.25 -14.65 23.19
CA LYS A 207 8.44 -13.19 23.24
C LYS A 207 7.42 -12.53 24.17
N THR A 208 6.16 -12.94 24.14
CA THR A 208 5.10 -12.40 25.01
C THR A 208 5.42 -12.61 26.48
N LEU A 209 5.84 -13.82 26.85
CA LEU A 209 6.18 -14.17 28.24
C LEU A 209 7.48 -13.52 28.75
N ARG A 210 8.20 -12.80 27.87
CA ARG A 210 9.43 -12.05 28.22
C ARG A 210 9.28 -10.54 28.10
N LEU A 211 8.06 -10.02 27.83
CA LEU A 211 7.84 -8.59 27.71
C LEU A 211 8.19 -7.86 29.01
N SER A 212 8.89 -6.73 28.91
CA SER A 212 9.44 -6.00 30.06
C SER A 212 8.37 -5.32 30.91
N ASP A 213 7.34 -4.80 30.28
CA ASP A 213 6.30 -3.99 30.92
C ASP A 213 4.95 -4.08 30.20
N THR A 214 3.93 -3.43 30.76
CA THR A 214 2.55 -3.44 30.27
C THR A 214 2.32 -2.65 28.99
N SER A 215 3.25 -1.79 28.59
CA SER A 215 3.16 -1.00 27.35
C SER A 215 3.63 -1.79 26.13
N LYS A 216 4.25 -2.94 26.34
CA LYS A 216 4.84 -3.76 25.29
C LYS A 216 3.87 -4.82 24.77
N TYR A 217 4.09 -5.22 23.54
CA TYR A 217 3.36 -6.29 22.87
C TYR A 217 4.32 -7.10 21.99
N SER A 218 3.89 -8.25 21.56
CA SER A 218 4.55 -9.07 20.57
C SER A 218 3.63 -9.24 19.36
N VAL A 219 4.20 -9.31 18.17
CA VAL A 219 3.50 -9.65 16.94
C VAL A 219 4.25 -10.77 16.22
N SER A 220 3.50 -11.74 15.67
CA SER A 220 4.08 -12.79 14.82
C SER A 220 4.56 -12.21 13.49
N LYS A 221 5.36 -12.96 12.73
CA LYS A 221 5.51 -12.72 11.31
C LYS A 221 4.18 -12.98 10.61
N PHE A 222 4.03 -12.46 9.38
CA PHE A 222 2.94 -12.84 8.51
C PHE A 222 3.26 -14.24 7.97
N GLU A 223 2.65 -15.24 8.55
CA GLU A 223 2.95 -16.65 8.24
C GLU A 223 1.72 -17.54 8.47
N LYS A 224 1.73 -18.69 7.84
CA LYS A 224 0.66 -19.70 8.01
C LYS A 224 0.57 -20.16 9.46
N SER A 225 -0.64 -20.13 9.99
CA SER A 225 -0.90 -20.49 11.39
C SER A 225 -2.05 -21.52 11.52
N ALA A 226 -1.82 -22.57 12.28
CA ALA A 226 -2.89 -23.49 12.67
C ALA A 226 -3.98 -22.80 13.51
N LEU A 227 -3.69 -21.63 14.07
CA LEU A 227 -4.66 -20.78 14.78
C LEU A 227 -5.55 -19.98 13.82
N TYR A 228 -5.24 -19.98 12.51
CA TYR A 228 -5.98 -19.30 11.46
C TYR A 228 -6.16 -20.22 10.24
N ASN A 229 -6.70 -21.41 10.45
CA ASN A 229 -7.02 -22.41 9.40
C ASN A 229 -5.85 -22.75 8.46
N ASN A 230 -4.61 -22.63 8.91
CA ASN A 230 -3.38 -22.73 8.10
C ASN A 230 -3.23 -21.68 6.99
N GLU A 231 -3.96 -20.58 7.09
CA GLU A 231 -3.74 -19.37 6.30
C GLU A 231 -2.76 -18.43 7.02
N SER A 232 -2.21 -17.47 6.28
CA SER A 232 -1.25 -16.51 6.83
C SER A 232 -1.96 -15.37 7.54
N THR A 233 -1.47 -15.02 8.73
CA THR A 233 -2.02 -13.93 9.53
C THR A 233 -0.97 -13.32 10.46
N TYR A 234 -1.30 -12.15 11.01
CA TYR A 234 -0.61 -11.58 12.16
C TYR A 234 -1.32 -11.99 13.46
N ILE A 235 -0.55 -12.37 14.47
CA ILE A 235 -1.03 -12.63 15.83
C ILE A 235 -0.40 -11.59 16.74
N TYR A 236 -1.23 -10.76 17.35
CA TYR A 236 -0.82 -9.77 18.33
C TYR A 236 -1.03 -10.32 19.73
N SER A 237 -0.08 -10.07 20.63
CA SER A 237 -0.16 -10.60 21.98
C SER A 237 0.50 -9.69 23.00
N SER A 238 0.02 -9.75 24.24
CA SER A 238 0.58 -9.02 25.38
C SER A 238 0.58 -9.88 26.64
N ALA A 239 1.52 -9.61 27.55
CA ALA A 239 1.66 -10.35 28.77
C ALA A 239 0.58 -9.96 29.79
N ILE A 240 -0.11 -10.96 30.37
CA ILE A 240 -0.94 -10.80 31.57
C ILE A 240 -0.02 -10.86 32.76
N ARG A 241 -0.07 -9.82 33.59
CA ARG A 241 0.75 -9.71 34.80
C ARG A 241 -0.11 -9.86 36.05
N SER A 242 0.52 -10.35 37.10
CA SER A 242 -0.12 -10.49 38.42
C SER A 242 -0.80 -9.15 38.81
N PHE A 243 -1.97 -9.27 39.42
CA PHE A 243 -2.66 -8.12 40.00
C PHE A 243 -1.88 -7.53 41.18
N ASN A 244 -1.26 -8.42 41.98
CA ASN A 244 -0.53 -8.06 43.20
C ASN A 244 0.94 -7.69 42.94
N ASP A 245 1.52 -8.14 41.83
CA ASP A 245 2.94 -7.89 41.46
C ASP A 245 3.08 -7.69 39.95
N GLU A 246 3.11 -6.47 39.51
CA GLU A 246 3.23 -6.12 38.07
C GLU A 246 4.52 -6.60 37.40
N LYS A 247 5.53 -6.97 38.15
CA LYS A 247 6.77 -7.56 37.63
C LYS A 247 6.60 -9.02 37.24
N LYS A 248 5.64 -9.71 37.85
CA LYS A 248 5.40 -11.15 37.65
C LYS A 248 4.44 -11.37 36.47
N ILE A 249 4.91 -12.04 35.41
CA ILE A 249 4.06 -12.49 34.30
C ILE A 249 3.37 -13.80 34.73
N THR A 250 2.07 -13.86 34.61
CA THR A 250 1.22 -15.01 34.96
C THR A 250 0.66 -15.71 33.71
N GLY A 251 0.68 -15.05 32.57
CA GLY A 251 0.22 -15.59 31.29
C GLY A 251 0.27 -14.56 30.16
N GLY A 252 -0.52 -14.78 29.14
CA GLY A 252 -0.65 -13.87 28.02
C GLY A 252 -2.03 -13.96 27.37
N ILE A 253 -2.37 -12.88 26.66
CA ILE A 253 -3.53 -12.81 25.76
C ILE A 253 -3.03 -12.65 24.34
N ALA A 254 -3.67 -13.33 23.40
CA ALA A 254 -3.38 -13.19 21.99
C ALA A 254 -4.65 -13.00 21.18
N VAL A 255 -4.57 -12.14 20.17
CA VAL A 255 -5.64 -11.87 19.21
C VAL A 255 -5.20 -12.37 17.83
N ILE A 256 -6.00 -13.23 17.24
CA ILE A 256 -5.77 -13.77 15.90
C ILE A 256 -6.53 -12.88 14.92
N PHE A 257 -5.78 -12.10 14.17
CA PHE A 257 -6.33 -11.12 13.22
C PHE A 257 -6.95 -11.85 12.03
N ASP A 258 -8.15 -11.43 11.62
CA ASP A 258 -8.82 -11.96 10.43
C ASP A 258 -8.25 -11.30 9.17
N SER A 259 -7.01 -11.66 8.83
CA SER A 259 -6.16 -10.94 7.88
C SER A 259 -6.75 -10.90 6.47
N THR A 260 -7.24 -12.03 5.96
CA THR A 260 -7.69 -12.15 4.56
C THR A 260 -8.79 -11.16 4.20
N PRO A 261 -9.97 -11.14 4.86
CA PRO A 261 -11.02 -10.20 4.51
C PRO A 261 -10.65 -8.76 4.89
N GLN A 262 -9.93 -8.55 5.98
CA GLN A 262 -9.60 -7.22 6.45
C GLN A 262 -8.63 -6.50 5.51
N PHE A 263 -7.54 -7.14 5.10
CA PHE A 263 -6.60 -6.53 4.15
C PHE A 263 -7.23 -6.34 2.77
N ASN A 264 -8.04 -7.28 2.30
CA ASN A 264 -8.77 -7.13 1.03
C ASN A 264 -9.70 -5.91 1.07
N SER A 265 -10.46 -5.72 2.16
CA SER A 265 -11.34 -4.56 2.33
C SER A 265 -10.56 -3.25 2.32
N MET A 266 -9.44 -3.18 3.06
CA MET A 266 -8.58 -1.98 3.11
C MET A 266 -8.05 -1.58 1.73
N LEU A 267 -7.63 -2.57 0.91
CA LEU A 267 -7.17 -2.31 -0.45
C LEU A 267 -8.33 -1.89 -1.36
N ASP A 268 -9.47 -2.57 -1.29
CA ASP A 268 -10.64 -2.27 -2.12
C ASP A 268 -11.25 -0.89 -1.85
N GLU A 269 -11.19 -0.42 -0.60
CA GLU A 269 -11.69 0.89 -0.20
C GLU A 269 -10.83 2.03 -0.74
N CYS A 270 -9.53 1.79 -0.92
CA CYS A 270 -8.60 2.80 -1.42
C CYS A 270 -8.65 2.97 -2.94
N LEU A 271 -9.10 1.95 -3.69
CA LEU A 271 -9.07 1.99 -5.14
C LEU A 271 -10.19 2.87 -5.72
N PRO A 272 -9.89 3.63 -6.79
CA PRO A 272 -10.89 4.43 -7.46
C PRO A 272 -11.95 3.54 -8.12
N LYS A 273 -13.18 4.05 -8.12
CA LYS A 273 -14.33 3.41 -8.76
C LYS A 273 -14.89 4.33 -9.84
N ASP A 274 -15.51 3.75 -10.83
CA ASP A 274 -16.21 4.51 -11.86
C ASP A 274 -17.52 5.15 -11.31
N THR A 275 -18.23 5.88 -12.15
CA THR A 275 -19.49 6.54 -11.79
C THR A 275 -20.58 5.57 -11.33
N ASP A 276 -20.49 4.31 -11.73
CA ASP A 276 -21.44 3.26 -11.39
C ASP A 276 -21.01 2.45 -10.15
N GLY A 277 -19.86 2.82 -9.54
CA GLY A 277 -19.30 2.20 -8.34
C GLY A 277 -18.49 0.92 -8.64
N ASN A 278 -18.19 0.61 -9.90
CA ASN A 278 -17.38 -0.55 -10.26
C ASN A 278 -15.88 -0.23 -10.19
N LYS A 279 -15.05 -1.27 -9.98
CA LYS A 279 -13.60 -1.14 -10.03
C LYS A 279 -13.14 -0.74 -11.43
N ILE A 280 -12.21 0.21 -11.51
CA ILE A 280 -11.61 0.60 -12.78
C ILE A 280 -10.70 -0.53 -13.26
N SER A 281 -10.91 -0.96 -14.51
CA SER A 281 -10.10 -2.02 -15.12
C SER A 281 -8.62 -1.62 -15.19
N GLY A 282 -7.72 -2.55 -14.87
CA GLY A 282 -6.28 -2.34 -14.91
C GLY A 282 -5.70 -1.64 -13.68
N VAL A 283 -6.54 -1.21 -12.71
CA VAL A 283 -6.10 -0.64 -11.44
C VAL A 283 -6.21 -1.70 -10.35
N PHE A 284 -5.13 -1.93 -9.61
CA PHE A 284 -5.10 -2.87 -8.52
C PHE A 284 -4.09 -2.45 -7.45
N ALA A 285 -4.23 -3.01 -6.26
CA ALA A 285 -3.36 -2.71 -5.14
C ALA A 285 -2.86 -4.01 -4.47
N ILE A 286 -1.63 -3.95 -3.94
CA ILE A 286 -0.96 -5.07 -3.28
C ILE A 286 -0.35 -4.57 -1.97
N PHE A 287 -0.60 -5.28 -0.86
CA PHE A 287 0.23 -5.21 0.32
C PHE A 287 1.32 -6.28 0.26
N ALA A 288 2.56 -5.89 0.50
CA ALA A 288 3.69 -6.81 0.62
C ALA A 288 4.60 -6.40 1.78
N ASN A 289 5.34 -7.35 2.35
CA ASN A 289 6.38 -7.03 3.32
C ASN A 289 7.73 -6.73 2.64
N LYS A 290 8.73 -6.34 3.42
CA LYS A 290 10.08 -6.05 2.90
C LYS A 290 10.82 -7.26 2.33
N ASP A 291 10.37 -8.47 2.69
CA ASP A 291 10.88 -9.71 2.12
C ASP A 291 10.20 -10.09 0.79
N LYS A 292 9.41 -9.15 0.23
CA LYS A 292 8.65 -9.29 -1.02
C LYS A 292 7.44 -10.23 -0.95
N GLN A 293 7.14 -10.82 0.22
CA GLN A 293 5.99 -11.70 0.39
C GLN A 293 4.69 -10.88 0.27
N ILE A 294 3.78 -11.34 -0.55
CA ILE A 294 2.45 -10.73 -0.75
C ILE A 294 1.56 -11.07 0.45
N ILE A 295 1.03 -10.03 1.07
CA ILE A 295 0.11 -10.12 2.21
C ILE A 295 -1.34 -10.14 1.72
N SER A 296 -1.65 -9.32 0.73
CA SER A 296 -2.97 -9.22 0.12
C SER A 296 -2.88 -8.56 -1.24
N SER A 297 -3.78 -8.90 -2.16
CA SER A 297 -3.87 -8.29 -3.48
C SER A 297 -5.32 -8.21 -3.94
N THR A 298 -5.67 -7.11 -4.60
CA THR A 298 -6.97 -6.99 -5.30
C THR A 298 -6.96 -7.59 -6.70
N ASN A 299 -5.80 -8.05 -7.18
CA ASN A 299 -5.64 -8.76 -8.45
C ASN A 299 -5.29 -10.23 -8.19
N SER A 300 -6.15 -11.14 -8.65
CA SER A 300 -6.02 -12.59 -8.45
C SER A 300 -4.76 -13.21 -9.06
N SER A 301 -4.06 -12.51 -9.95
CA SER A 301 -2.77 -12.97 -10.50
C SER A 301 -1.64 -12.90 -9.47
N PHE A 302 -1.83 -12.20 -8.36
CA PHE A 302 -0.86 -12.06 -7.27
C PHE A 302 -1.40 -12.77 -6.03
N GLU A 303 -0.99 -14.02 -5.87
CA GLU A 303 -1.47 -14.86 -4.77
C GLU A 303 -0.82 -14.47 -3.44
N VAL A 304 -1.59 -14.55 -2.36
CA VAL A 304 -1.08 -14.38 -0.99
C VAL A 304 0.01 -15.42 -0.72
N ASP A 305 1.04 -15.04 0.03
CA ASP A 305 2.24 -15.84 0.32
C ASP A 305 3.19 -16.05 -0.87
N SER A 306 2.84 -15.65 -2.08
CA SER A 306 3.81 -15.58 -3.18
C SER A 306 4.72 -14.36 -3.07
N TYR A 307 5.72 -14.26 -3.94
CA TYR A 307 6.71 -13.18 -3.90
C TYR A 307 6.50 -12.22 -5.06
N LEU A 308 6.44 -10.93 -4.73
CA LEU A 308 6.29 -9.86 -5.70
C LEU A 308 7.63 -9.61 -6.42
N ASN A 309 7.67 -9.91 -7.71
CA ASN A 309 8.88 -9.78 -8.52
C ASN A 309 9.06 -8.34 -9.03
N LEU A 310 9.45 -7.44 -8.13
CA LEU A 310 9.80 -6.05 -8.44
C LEU A 310 11.23 -5.76 -7.98
N GLU A 311 11.77 -4.61 -8.46
CA GLU A 311 13.12 -4.14 -8.12
C GLU A 311 13.30 -3.96 -6.61
N ASP A 312 14.47 -4.34 -6.09
CA ASP A 312 14.81 -4.27 -4.66
C ASP A 312 14.69 -2.85 -4.08
N LYS A 313 14.87 -1.82 -4.90
CA LYS A 313 14.77 -0.42 -4.46
C LYS A 313 13.45 -0.08 -3.80
N PHE A 314 12.33 -0.70 -4.20
CA PHE A 314 11.03 -0.49 -3.57
C PHE A 314 10.98 -1.05 -2.16
N PHE A 315 11.61 -2.22 -1.94
CA PHE A 315 11.60 -2.92 -0.66
C PHE A 315 12.62 -2.37 0.35
N THR A 316 13.52 -1.51 -0.12
CA THR A 316 14.49 -0.81 0.74
C THR A 316 13.98 0.55 1.27
N LEU A 317 12.76 0.94 0.91
CA LEU A 317 12.14 2.16 1.42
C LEU A 317 12.07 2.14 2.96
N LYS A 318 12.48 3.25 3.56
CA LYS A 318 12.34 3.45 5.01
C LYS A 318 10.90 3.82 5.35
N ASN A 319 10.55 3.70 6.62
CA ASN A 319 9.23 4.10 7.10
C ASN A 319 8.90 5.52 6.66
N ALA A 320 7.67 5.73 6.27
CA ALA A 320 7.12 6.96 5.71
C ALA A 320 7.68 7.39 4.34
N GLN A 321 8.64 6.67 3.77
CA GLN A 321 9.09 6.95 2.41
C GLN A 321 8.10 6.42 1.39
N GLN A 322 8.05 7.11 0.27
CA GLN A 322 7.22 6.78 -0.87
C GLN A 322 7.98 7.00 -2.17
N SER A 323 7.56 6.35 -3.22
CA SER A 323 8.12 6.49 -4.56
C SER A 323 7.03 6.25 -5.60
N SER A 324 7.22 6.77 -6.81
CA SER A 324 6.39 6.39 -7.95
C SER A 324 7.21 6.33 -9.22
N GLN A 325 6.92 5.35 -10.06
CA GLN A 325 7.60 5.22 -11.35
C GLN A 325 6.76 4.35 -12.31
N ILE A 326 7.12 4.40 -13.57
CA ILE A 326 6.63 3.44 -14.56
C ILE A 326 7.52 2.21 -14.52
N ILE A 327 6.90 1.03 -14.48
CA ILE A 327 7.57 -0.26 -14.56
C ILE A 327 7.04 -1.06 -15.74
N GLU A 328 7.86 -1.95 -16.28
CA GLU A 328 7.45 -2.98 -17.22
C GLU A 328 7.35 -4.32 -16.49
N MET A 329 6.20 -4.98 -16.61
CA MET A 329 5.93 -6.27 -16.01
C MET A 329 5.00 -7.06 -16.94
N ASP A 330 5.37 -8.30 -17.29
CA ASP A 330 4.58 -9.19 -18.17
C ASP A 330 4.19 -8.54 -19.50
N ASN A 331 5.14 -7.82 -20.14
CA ASN A 331 4.95 -7.05 -21.38
C ASN A 331 3.91 -5.92 -21.31
N ASN A 332 3.54 -5.50 -20.10
CA ASN A 332 2.69 -4.34 -19.88
C ASN A 332 3.44 -3.27 -19.10
N TYR A 333 3.05 -2.01 -19.30
CA TYR A 333 3.57 -0.87 -18.54
C TYR A 333 2.56 -0.48 -17.46
N TYR A 334 3.08 -0.30 -16.24
CA TYR A 334 2.29 0.12 -15.08
C TYR A 334 2.86 1.40 -14.49
N ALA A 335 1.99 2.34 -14.18
CA ALA A 335 2.32 3.46 -13.31
C ALA A 335 2.15 2.99 -11.86
N VAL A 336 3.24 2.82 -11.15
CA VAL A 336 3.24 2.25 -9.79
C VAL A 336 3.57 3.33 -8.77
N GLY A 337 2.68 3.53 -7.81
CA GLY A 337 2.94 4.25 -6.58
C GLY A 337 3.22 3.27 -5.44
N VAL A 338 4.24 3.54 -4.64
CA VAL A 338 4.59 2.72 -3.48
C VAL A 338 4.78 3.57 -2.24
N LYS A 339 4.28 3.07 -1.12
CA LYS A 339 4.45 3.68 0.21
C LYS A 339 4.82 2.62 1.22
N CYS A 340 5.84 2.90 2.04
CA CYS A 340 6.16 2.10 3.21
C CYS A 340 5.38 2.61 4.43
N SER A 341 4.98 1.70 5.32
CA SER A 341 4.33 2.03 6.60
C SER A 341 4.95 3.23 7.30
N ASN A 342 4.10 4.10 7.82
CA ASN A 342 4.53 5.28 8.59
C ASN A 342 4.96 4.92 10.03
N GLY A 343 4.52 3.75 10.54
CA GLY A 343 4.45 3.50 11.96
C GLY A 343 3.44 4.46 12.59
N TYR A 344 2.19 4.06 12.66
CA TYR A 344 1.09 4.92 13.13
C TYR A 344 1.36 5.54 14.50
N ARG A 345 1.23 6.86 14.61
CA ARG A 345 1.59 7.63 15.81
C ARG A 345 0.63 8.77 16.09
N GLU A 346 -0.63 8.62 15.78
CA GLU A 346 -1.63 9.65 16.03
C GLU A 346 -1.61 10.09 17.50
N TYR A 347 -1.29 11.35 17.73
CA TYR A 347 -1.22 11.98 19.06
C TYR A 347 -0.26 11.36 20.08
N LYS A 348 0.66 10.47 19.67
CA LYS A 348 1.60 9.81 20.58
C LYS A 348 3.04 10.24 20.36
N SER A 349 3.83 10.16 21.44
CA SER A 349 5.25 10.47 21.40
C SER A 349 6.02 9.41 20.59
N ARG A 350 7.27 9.76 20.19
CA ARG A 350 8.18 8.86 19.48
C ARG A 350 8.60 7.60 20.27
N VAL A 351 8.11 7.45 21.50
CA VAL A 351 8.44 6.35 22.42
C VAL A 351 7.56 5.13 22.18
N ASP A 352 6.53 5.22 21.35
CA ASP A 352 5.73 4.05 20.98
C ASP A 352 6.53 3.12 20.08
N ASP A 353 6.68 1.87 20.48
CA ASP A 353 7.46 0.83 19.78
C ASP A 353 6.70 0.19 18.61
N TYR A 354 5.56 0.75 18.20
CA TYR A 354 4.85 0.23 17.04
C TYR A 354 5.75 0.27 15.81
N LYS A 355 5.96 -0.90 15.23
CA LYS A 355 6.75 -1.09 14.00
C LYS A 355 5.94 -1.92 13.03
N ASN A 356 5.98 -1.49 11.80
CA ASN A 356 5.40 -2.19 10.67
C ASN A 356 6.26 -1.93 9.44
N ASP A 357 6.51 -2.94 8.64
CA ASP A 357 7.34 -2.91 7.41
C ASP A 357 6.53 -3.25 6.16
N VAL A 358 5.24 -3.18 6.25
CA VAL A 358 4.36 -3.38 5.09
C VAL A 358 4.50 -2.21 4.11
N LEU A 359 4.54 -2.57 2.83
CA LEU A 359 4.47 -1.64 1.70
C LEU A 359 3.14 -1.83 0.99
N CYS A 360 2.60 -0.74 0.48
CA CYS A 360 1.48 -0.78 -0.46
C CYS A 360 1.95 -0.36 -1.84
N PHE A 361 1.58 -1.13 -2.85
CA PHE A 361 1.76 -0.86 -4.27
C PHE A 361 0.39 -0.64 -4.90
N VAL A 362 0.24 0.43 -5.65
CA VAL A 362 -0.96 0.71 -6.44
C VAL A 362 -0.57 1.04 -7.86
#